data_651d9170482079419fc20a19b5fd09bb
#
_entry.id   651d9170482079419fc20a19b5fd09bb
#
_cell.length_a   1.000
_cell.length_b   1.000
_cell.length_c   1.000
_cell.angle_alpha   90.00
_cell.angle_beta   90.00
_cell.angle_gamma   90.00
#
_symmetry.space_group_name_H-M   'P 1'
#
loop_
_entity.id
_entity.type
_entity.pdbx_description
1 polymer ?
#
loop_
_entity_poly.entity_id
_entity_poly.type
_entity_poly.pdbx_seq_one_letter_code
_entity_poly.pdbx_strand_id
1 'polypeptide(L)'
;NVRFVLHCGMPKNVESYYQEAGRAGRDGEPAECILYYSGQDVITNQFFIENSQENQELDPYTAQIVKERDRDRLRKMTYYCYTNECLREYILKYFGEYGSSCYCGNCQNCLTQFEEVDVTEYAIGLIGCVSACRQRYGVNVVLDTLRGAKTAKIRQYRMDEVPQYGQFAKVPAYRMRQVLNYLLMHDYLSVTDDTYAILQLTKKSAQLLDPEQQAEHGPLLMKMAKEQD
;
A
#
# COMPACT_ATOMS: atom_id res chain seq x y z
N ASN A 1 19.73 12.19 25.47
CA ASN A 1 19.98 11.20 24.42
C ASN A 1 18.70 10.38 24.18
N VAL A 2 18.20 10.36 22.94
CA VAL A 2 16.99 9.62 22.54
C VAL A 2 17.44 8.22 22.13
N ARG A 3 16.89 7.17 22.73
CA ARG A 3 17.21 5.76 22.44
C ARG A 3 16.18 5.08 21.55
N PHE A 4 14.97 5.62 21.47
CA PHE A 4 13.96 5.15 20.53
C PHE A 4 13.05 6.30 20.09
N VAL A 5 12.53 6.18 18.90
CA VAL A 5 11.45 7.01 18.35
C VAL A 5 10.33 6.08 17.94
N LEU A 6 9.12 6.34 18.47
CA LEU A 6 7.94 5.56 18.19
C LEU A 6 6.92 6.43 17.45
N HIS A 7 6.59 6.04 16.23
CA HIS A 7 5.51 6.64 15.47
C HIS A 7 4.23 5.81 15.66
N CYS A 8 3.20 6.41 16.22
CA CYS A 8 1.89 5.79 16.43
C CYS A 8 0.91 6.14 15.30
N GLY A 9 1.40 6.16 14.07
CA GLY A 9 0.69 6.47 12.85
C GLY A 9 1.66 6.86 11.75
N MET A 10 1.23 6.73 10.49
CA MET A 10 2.10 7.02 9.35
C MET A 10 2.33 8.53 9.20
N PRO A 11 3.58 9.01 9.20
CA PRO A 11 3.92 10.38 8.85
C PRO A 11 3.42 10.74 7.44
N LYS A 12 3.17 12.02 7.20
CA LYS A 12 2.63 12.50 5.92
C LYS A 12 3.56 12.31 4.72
N ASN A 13 4.87 12.21 4.97
CA ASN A 13 5.90 12.01 3.94
C ASN A 13 7.19 11.44 4.55
N VAL A 14 8.10 11.00 3.69
CA VAL A 14 9.39 10.42 4.07
C VAL A 14 10.29 11.43 4.76
N GLU A 15 10.24 12.70 4.36
CA GLU A 15 11.03 13.78 4.95
C GLU A 15 10.68 14.00 6.43
N SER A 16 9.38 14.06 6.75
CA SER A 16 8.90 14.18 8.13
C SER A 16 9.32 12.95 8.96
N TYR A 17 9.12 11.74 8.41
CA TYR A 17 9.60 10.51 9.06
C TYR A 17 11.09 10.55 9.35
N TYR A 18 11.92 10.91 8.37
CA TYR A 18 13.38 10.97 8.51
C TYR A 18 13.82 12.00 9.55
N GLN A 19 13.21 13.18 9.58
CA GLN A 19 13.52 14.21 10.57
C GLN A 19 13.16 13.78 11.99
N GLU A 20 12.04 13.09 12.16
CA GLU A 20 11.57 12.62 13.47
C GLU A 20 12.39 11.41 13.93
N ALA A 21 12.60 10.41 13.08
CA ALA A 21 13.42 9.24 13.34
C ALA A 21 14.88 9.60 13.62
N GLY A 22 15.43 10.60 12.89
CA GLY A 22 16.80 11.09 13.06
C GLY A 22 17.07 11.80 14.38
N ARG A 23 16.10 11.90 15.29
CA ARG A 23 16.31 12.36 16.66
C ARG A 23 16.95 11.27 17.53
N ALA A 24 16.77 10.00 17.18
CA ALA A 24 17.34 8.87 17.89
C ALA A 24 18.82 8.67 17.54
N GLY A 25 19.65 8.31 18.54
CA GLY A 25 21.04 7.90 18.33
C GLY A 25 22.00 8.98 17.82
N ARG A 26 21.72 10.28 18.03
CA ARG A 26 22.60 11.38 17.60
C ARG A 26 24.01 11.36 18.21
N ASP A 27 24.17 10.64 19.29
CA ASP A 27 25.45 10.43 19.98
C ASP A 27 26.25 9.23 19.44
N GLY A 28 25.76 8.58 18.37
CA GLY A 28 26.40 7.42 17.75
C GLY A 28 26.08 6.08 18.42
N GLU A 29 25.36 6.09 19.53
CA GLU A 29 24.96 4.87 20.22
C GLU A 29 23.73 4.23 19.55
N PRO A 30 23.54 2.89 19.66
CA PRO A 30 22.40 2.19 19.12
C PRO A 30 21.06 2.80 19.56
N ALA A 31 20.15 2.95 18.61
CA ALA A 31 18.80 3.47 18.84
C ALA A 31 17.81 2.81 17.86
N GLU A 32 16.55 2.74 18.29
CA GLU A 32 15.48 2.10 17.53
C GLU A 32 14.48 3.14 17.01
N CYS A 33 14.03 2.94 15.75
CA CYS A 33 12.94 3.70 15.17
C CYS A 33 11.82 2.72 14.79
N ILE A 34 10.68 2.87 15.47
CA ILE A 34 9.54 1.97 15.32
C ILE A 34 8.39 2.76 14.68
N LEU A 35 7.81 2.22 13.63
CA LEU A 35 6.67 2.82 12.95
C LEU A 35 5.49 1.84 12.96
N TYR A 36 4.44 2.18 13.72
CA TYR A 36 3.14 1.55 13.60
C TYR A 36 2.29 2.33 12.60
N TYR A 37 1.69 1.63 11.66
CA TYR A 37 0.87 2.24 10.63
C TYR A 37 -0.29 1.33 10.20
N SER A 38 -1.28 1.94 9.60
CA SER A 38 -2.44 1.25 9.05
C SER A 38 -2.90 1.88 7.75
N GLY A 39 -3.73 1.17 6.97
CA GLY A 39 -4.37 1.76 5.79
C GLY A 39 -5.26 2.97 6.11
N GLN A 40 -5.74 3.10 7.36
CA GLN A 40 -6.51 4.25 7.80
C GLN A 40 -5.66 5.53 7.85
N ASP A 41 -4.36 5.42 8.13
CA ASP A 41 -3.46 6.58 8.15
C ASP A 41 -3.31 7.19 6.75
N VAL A 42 -3.31 6.36 5.71
CA VAL A 42 -3.29 6.84 4.31
C VAL A 42 -4.53 7.68 4.03
N ILE A 43 -5.72 7.17 4.38
CA ILE A 43 -6.99 7.87 4.20
C ILE A 43 -7.00 9.20 4.98
N THR A 44 -6.53 9.17 6.21
CA THR A 44 -6.44 10.36 7.08
C THR A 44 -5.49 11.41 6.48
N ASN A 45 -4.32 10.99 6.01
CA ASN A 45 -3.37 11.91 5.37
C ASN A 45 -3.90 12.46 4.03
N GLN A 46 -4.59 11.64 3.23
CA GLN A 46 -5.28 12.11 2.02
C GLN A 46 -6.32 13.19 2.36
N PHE A 47 -7.15 12.94 3.39
CA PHE A 47 -8.13 13.93 3.85
C PHE A 47 -7.48 15.25 4.24
N PHE A 48 -6.34 15.24 4.94
CA PHE A 48 -5.62 16.46 5.28
C PHE A 48 -5.06 17.19 4.06
N ILE A 49 -4.55 16.46 3.06
CA ILE A 49 -4.07 17.07 1.80
C ILE A 49 -5.23 17.78 1.09
N GLU A 50 -6.40 17.14 0.99
CA GLU A 50 -7.56 17.72 0.30
C GLU A 50 -8.13 18.95 1.00
N ASN A 51 -8.12 18.95 2.35
CA ASN A 51 -8.74 19.99 3.17
C ASN A 51 -7.73 20.93 3.83
N SER A 52 -6.49 20.99 3.32
CA SER A 52 -5.47 21.92 3.85
C SER A 52 -5.90 23.38 3.72
N GLN A 53 -5.90 24.10 4.83
CA GLN A 53 -6.19 25.54 4.84
C GLN A 53 -5.10 26.35 4.10
N GLU A 54 -3.84 25.91 4.15
CA GLU A 54 -2.73 26.54 3.44
C GLU A 54 -3.00 26.60 1.92
N ASN A 55 -3.71 25.61 1.38
CA ASN A 55 -4.07 25.59 -0.04
C ASN A 55 -5.23 26.54 -0.40
N GLN A 56 -5.98 27.05 0.59
CA GLN A 56 -7.08 27.99 0.35
C GLN A 56 -6.63 29.41 0.10
N GLU A 57 -5.41 29.75 0.51
CA GLU A 57 -4.79 31.07 0.28
C GLU A 57 -4.04 31.17 -1.06
N LEU A 58 -3.85 30.03 -1.75
CA LEU A 58 -3.18 29.95 -3.04
C LEU A 58 -4.17 30.13 -4.19
N ASP A 59 -3.69 30.60 -5.33
CA ASP A 59 -4.47 30.56 -6.56
C ASP A 59 -4.79 29.09 -6.93
N PRO A 60 -5.91 28.83 -7.64
CA PRO A 60 -6.39 27.47 -7.91
C PRO A 60 -5.36 26.57 -8.64
N TYR A 61 -4.55 27.14 -9.52
CA TYR A 61 -3.54 26.39 -10.27
C TYR A 61 -2.38 25.96 -9.37
N THR A 62 -1.83 26.88 -8.57
CA THR A 62 -0.77 26.58 -7.61
C THR A 62 -1.26 25.61 -6.52
N ALA A 63 -2.49 25.77 -6.03
CA ALA A 63 -3.09 24.87 -5.06
C ALA A 63 -3.16 23.43 -5.59
N GLN A 64 -3.52 23.25 -6.86
CA GLN A 64 -3.57 21.93 -7.50
C GLN A 64 -2.17 21.29 -7.59
N ILE A 65 -1.15 22.05 -8.00
CA ILE A 65 0.24 21.55 -8.07
C ILE A 65 0.74 21.12 -6.68
N VAL A 66 0.44 21.89 -5.64
CA VAL A 66 0.84 21.55 -4.26
C VAL A 66 0.16 20.24 -3.82
N LYS A 67 -1.14 20.09 -4.07
CA LYS A 67 -1.88 18.87 -3.74
C LYS A 67 -1.31 17.65 -4.46
N GLU A 68 -1.04 17.73 -5.75
CA GLU A 68 -0.45 16.64 -6.52
C GLU A 68 0.94 16.24 -5.99
N ARG A 69 1.77 17.21 -5.64
CA ARG A 69 3.06 16.95 -5.02
C ARG A 69 2.93 16.27 -3.65
N ASP A 70 1.98 16.71 -2.82
CA ASP A 70 1.78 16.12 -1.50
C ASP A 70 1.17 14.73 -1.57
N ARG A 71 0.30 14.44 -2.56
CA ARG A 71 -0.16 13.08 -2.88
C ARG A 71 1.00 12.17 -3.31
N ASP A 72 1.92 12.66 -4.15
CA ASP A 72 3.09 11.89 -4.56
C ASP A 72 4.02 11.58 -3.37
N ARG A 73 4.23 12.54 -2.47
CA ARG A 73 4.98 12.33 -1.23
C ARG A 73 4.32 11.32 -0.30
N LEU A 74 3.00 11.39 -0.15
CA LEU A 74 2.23 10.42 0.63
C LEU A 74 2.33 9.02 0.00
N ARG A 75 2.24 8.90 -1.32
CA ARG A 75 2.42 7.63 -2.04
C ARG A 75 3.80 7.03 -1.76
N LYS A 76 4.87 7.83 -1.79
CA LYS A 76 6.23 7.38 -1.47
C LYS A 76 6.37 6.93 -0.01
N MET A 77 5.74 7.64 0.93
CA MET A 77 5.70 7.20 2.33
C MET A 77 4.91 5.91 2.51
N THR A 78 3.80 5.77 1.81
CA THR A 78 3.01 4.52 1.80
C THR A 78 3.85 3.37 1.25
N TYR A 79 4.58 3.58 0.16
CA TYR A 79 5.50 2.57 -0.37
C TYR A 79 6.57 2.18 0.66
N TYR A 80 7.19 3.14 1.33
CA TYR A 80 8.14 2.87 2.41
C TYR A 80 7.56 1.96 3.50
N CYS A 81 6.31 2.16 3.87
CA CYS A 81 5.64 1.35 4.89
C CYS A 81 5.36 -0.09 4.45
N TYR A 82 5.14 -0.32 3.16
CA TYR A 82 4.74 -1.64 2.65
C TYR A 82 5.84 -2.39 1.91
N THR A 83 6.98 -1.74 1.61
CA THR A 83 8.06 -2.38 0.87
C THR A 83 8.73 -3.50 1.65
N ASN A 84 9.19 -4.52 0.92
CA ASN A 84 10.07 -5.59 1.43
C ASN A 84 11.54 -5.35 1.08
N GLU A 85 11.87 -4.20 0.47
CA GLU A 85 13.25 -3.78 0.22
C GLU A 85 13.92 -3.27 1.50
N CYS A 86 15.22 -3.08 1.46
CA CYS A 86 15.96 -2.49 2.57
C CYS A 86 15.44 -1.09 2.89
N LEU A 87 14.89 -0.90 4.09
CA LEU A 87 14.31 0.39 4.50
C LEU A 87 15.33 1.53 4.51
N ARG A 88 16.58 1.24 4.88
CA ARG A 88 17.64 2.25 4.87
C ARG A 88 18.01 2.66 3.45
N GLU A 89 18.16 1.71 2.55
CA GLU A 89 18.46 1.98 1.14
C GLU A 89 17.33 2.79 0.49
N TYR A 90 16.07 2.48 0.81
CA TYR A 90 14.94 3.23 0.31
C TYR A 90 15.04 4.72 0.68
N ILE A 91 15.34 5.01 1.95
CA ILE A 91 15.53 6.40 2.42
C ILE A 91 16.70 7.09 1.70
N LEU A 92 17.85 6.40 1.57
CA LEU A 92 19.01 6.95 0.87
C LEU A 92 18.69 7.28 -0.59
N LYS A 93 18.05 6.36 -1.31
CA LYS A 93 17.59 6.59 -2.69
C LYS A 93 16.59 7.74 -2.79
N TYR A 94 15.68 7.85 -1.82
CA TYR A 94 14.72 8.95 -1.77
C TYR A 94 15.41 10.33 -1.72
N PHE A 95 16.50 10.43 -0.98
CA PHE A 95 17.31 11.65 -0.89
C PHE A 95 18.40 11.77 -1.97
N GLY A 96 18.43 10.89 -2.97
CA GLY A 96 19.34 10.97 -4.11
C GLY A 96 20.69 10.28 -3.89
N GLU A 97 20.87 9.53 -2.81
CA GLU A 97 22.07 8.72 -2.58
C GLU A 97 21.92 7.34 -3.22
N TYR A 98 22.68 7.10 -4.28
CA TYR A 98 22.67 5.85 -5.01
C TYR A 98 24.02 5.11 -4.81
N GLY A 99 23.99 3.78 -4.91
CA GLY A 99 25.20 2.95 -4.83
C GLY A 99 25.49 2.37 -3.44
N SER A 100 24.56 2.54 -2.49
CA SER A 100 24.58 1.77 -1.24
C SER A 100 24.25 0.29 -1.52
N SER A 101 24.67 -0.59 -0.63
CA SER A 101 24.30 -2.01 -0.72
C SER A 101 22.81 -2.18 -0.51
N CYS A 102 22.15 -3.05 -1.31
CA CYS A 102 20.72 -3.37 -1.16
C CYS A 102 20.38 -4.04 0.19
N TYR A 103 21.32 -4.13 1.09
CA TYR A 103 21.22 -4.81 2.38
C TYR A 103 22.00 -4.07 3.46
N CYS A 104 21.32 -3.52 4.46
CA CYS A 104 22.00 -2.80 5.56
C CYS A 104 22.29 -3.69 6.79
N GLY A 105 21.76 -4.91 6.84
CA GLY A 105 21.95 -5.86 7.95
C GLY A 105 21.32 -5.43 9.29
N ASN A 106 20.54 -4.34 9.33
CA ASN A 106 20.04 -3.77 10.58
C ASN A 106 18.55 -3.40 10.56
N CYS A 107 17.96 -3.10 9.41
CA CYS A 107 16.53 -2.81 9.35
C CYS A 107 15.69 -4.08 9.41
N GLN A 108 14.43 -3.94 9.84
CA GLN A 108 13.51 -5.07 9.97
C GLN A 108 13.46 -5.92 8.69
N ASN A 109 13.37 -5.30 7.50
CA ASN A 109 13.31 -6.04 6.24
C ASN A 109 14.59 -6.84 5.96
N CYS A 110 15.76 -6.32 6.31
CA CYS A 110 17.01 -7.06 6.16
C CYS A 110 17.13 -8.23 7.15
N LEU A 111 16.52 -8.13 8.31
CA LEU A 111 16.54 -9.17 9.34
C LEU A 111 15.39 -10.19 9.17
N THR A 112 14.36 -9.87 8.38
CA THR A 112 13.25 -10.76 8.11
C THR A 112 13.61 -11.71 6.98
N GLN A 113 13.29 -13.00 7.16
CA GLN A 113 13.37 -13.97 6.08
C GLN A 113 12.11 -13.86 5.21
N PHE A 114 12.29 -13.56 3.94
CA PHE A 114 11.23 -13.55 2.95
C PHE A 114 11.31 -14.79 2.06
N GLU A 115 10.16 -15.20 1.56
CA GLU A 115 10.01 -16.18 0.48
C GLU A 115 9.24 -15.53 -0.68
N GLU A 116 9.51 -16.00 -1.90
CA GLU A 116 8.73 -15.60 -3.07
C GLU A 116 7.50 -16.51 -3.18
N VAL A 117 6.33 -15.91 -3.13
CA VAL A 117 5.05 -16.61 -3.22
C VAL A 117 4.37 -16.18 -4.52
N ASP A 118 3.90 -17.15 -5.29
CA ASP A 118 3.04 -16.89 -6.45
C ASP A 118 1.67 -16.41 -5.96
N VAL A 119 1.34 -15.18 -6.27
CA VAL A 119 0.07 -14.52 -5.91
C VAL A 119 -0.84 -14.30 -7.12
N THR A 120 -0.52 -14.89 -8.27
CA THR A 120 -1.25 -14.70 -9.52
C THR A 120 -2.73 -14.98 -9.38
N GLU A 121 -3.12 -16.10 -8.76
CA GLU A 121 -4.52 -16.46 -8.54
C GLU A 121 -5.25 -15.42 -7.68
N TYR A 122 -4.61 -14.95 -6.61
CA TYR A 122 -5.18 -13.90 -5.74
C TYR A 122 -5.33 -12.56 -6.49
N ALA A 123 -4.34 -12.21 -7.30
CA ALA A 123 -4.34 -11.00 -8.11
C ALA A 123 -5.49 -11.02 -9.12
N ILE A 124 -5.64 -12.11 -9.88
CA ILE A 124 -6.73 -12.29 -10.85
C ILE A 124 -8.09 -12.24 -10.15
N GLY A 125 -8.25 -12.90 -9.02
CA GLY A 125 -9.49 -12.88 -8.26
C GLY A 125 -9.85 -11.47 -7.74
N LEU A 126 -8.87 -10.71 -7.23
CA LEU A 126 -9.05 -9.31 -6.80
C LEU A 126 -9.45 -8.42 -7.98
N ILE A 127 -8.70 -8.46 -9.06
CA ILE A 127 -8.94 -7.66 -10.27
C ILE A 127 -10.29 -8.05 -10.90
N GLY A 128 -10.58 -9.35 -10.97
CA GLY A 128 -11.85 -9.88 -11.48
C GLY A 128 -13.05 -9.41 -10.65
N CYS A 129 -12.92 -9.37 -9.31
CA CYS A 129 -13.96 -8.85 -8.43
C CYS A 129 -14.19 -7.34 -8.65
N VAL A 130 -13.14 -6.54 -8.79
CA VAL A 130 -13.24 -5.10 -9.10
C VAL A 130 -13.92 -4.89 -10.46
N SER A 131 -13.59 -5.72 -11.47
CA SER A 131 -14.23 -5.69 -12.78
C SER A 131 -15.71 -6.05 -12.71
N ALA A 132 -16.05 -7.16 -12.05
CA ALA A 132 -17.42 -7.67 -11.95
C ALA A 132 -18.36 -6.68 -11.22
N CYS A 133 -17.86 -5.98 -10.20
CA CYS A 133 -18.62 -4.93 -9.50
C CYS A 133 -18.57 -3.55 -10.20
N ARG A 134 -18.05 -3.50 -11.44
CA ARG A 134 -17.98 -2.30 -12.30
C ARG A 134 -17.27 -1.12 -11.63
N GLN A 135 -16.21 -1.41 -10.89
CA GLN A 135 -15.38 -0.39 -10.23
C GLN A 135 -16.21 0.59 -9.37
N ARG A 136 -17.11 0.07 -8.54
CA ARG A 136 -18.03 0.92 -7.73
C ARG A 136 -17.72 0.90 -6.24
N TYR A 137 -16.82 0.03 -5.79
CA TYR A 137 -16.61 -0.20 -4.38
C TYR A 137 -15.15 -0.08 -3.96
N GLY A 138 -14.96 0.33 -2.72
CA GLY A 138 -13.63 0.43 -2.11
C GLY A 138 -13.13 -0.91 -1.56
N VAL A 139 -11.92 -0.86 -1.04
CA VAL A 139 -11.12 -1.99 -0.57
C VAL A 139 -11.89 -2.98 0.31
N ASN A 140 -12.59 -2.47 1.34
CA ASN A 140 -13.24 -3.34 2.33
C ASN A 140 -14.37 -4.19 1.72
N VAL A 141 -15.18 -3.60 0.83
CA VAL A 141 -16.29 -4.33 0.16
C VAL A 141 -15.73 -5.42 -0.75
N VAL A 142 -14.67 -5.13 -1.51
CA VAL A 142 -14.04 -6.11 -2.40
C VAL A 142 -13.42 -7.27 -1.60
N LEU A 143 -12.68 -6.97 -0.53
CA LEU A 143 -12.10 -8.00 0.33
C LEU A 143 -13.16 -8.85 1.04
N ASP A 144 -14.22 -8.23 1.55
CA ASP A 144 -15.35 -8.93 2.19
C ASP A 144 -16.08 -9.83 1.19
N THR A 145 -16.23 -9.40 -0.07
CA THR A 145 -16.82 -10.22 -1.13
C THR A 145 -15.99 -11.47 -1.40
N LEU A 146 -14.70 -11.32 -1.63
CA LEU A 146 -13.79 -12.44 -1.91
C LEU A 146 -13.71 -13.44 -0.75
N ARG A 147 -13.89 -12.98 0.47
CA ARG A 147 -13.91 -13.81 1.66
C ARG A 147 -15.29 -14.41 1.96
N GLY A 148 -16.32 -14.07 1.21
CA GLY A 148 -17.69 -14.58 1.43
C GLY A 148 -18.33 -14.04 2.71
N ALA A 149 -18.04 -12.79 3.08
CA ALA A 149 -18.60 -12.18 4.28
C ALA A 149 -20.11 -12.00 4.16
N LYS A 150 -20.84 -12.31 5.24
CA LYS A 150 -22.32 -12.21 5.30
C LYS A 150 -22.79 -10.90 5.92
N THR A 151 -22.14 -9.79 5.60
CA THR A 151 -22.48 -8.47 6.15
C THR A 151 -23.72 -7.88 5.48
N ALA A 152 -24.38 -6.94 6.17
CA ALA A 152 -25.52 -6.20 5.60
C ALA A 152 -25.15 -5.46 4.30
N LYS A 153 -23.94 -4.89 4.24
CA LYS A 153 -23.41 -4.21 3.05
C LYS A 153 -23.27 -5.14 1.84
N ILE A 154 -22.76 -6.36 2.04
CA ILE A 154 -22.61 -7.35 0.96
C ILE A 154 -23.98 -7.67 0.34
N ARG A 155 -25.01 -7.89 1.16
CA ARG A 155 -26.38 -8.15 0.68
C ARG A 155 -27.00 -6.91 0.03
N GLN A 156 -26.85 -5.75 0.63
CA GLN A 156 -27.39 -4.49 0.11
C GLN A 156 -26.83 -4.16 -1.28
N TYR A 157 -25.55 -4.46 -1.51
CA TYR A 157 -24.87 -4.20 -2.77
C TYR A 157 -24.92 -5.39 -3.74
N ARG A 158 -25.58 -6.49 -3.35
CA ARG A 158 -25.70 -7.73 -4.12
C ARG A 158 -24.32 -8.31 -4.50
N MET A 159 -23.36 -8.14 -3.63
CA MET A 159 -21.98 -8.62 -3.84
C MET A 159 -21.87 -10.14 -3.62
N ASP A 160 -22.86 -10.76 -3.01
CA ASP A 160 -23.04 -12.22 -2.89
C ASP A 160 -23.46 -12.89 -4.22
N GLU A 161 -23.84 -12.12 -5.22
CA GLU A 161 -24.15 -12.58 -6.58
C GLU A 161 -22.97 -12.49 -7.55
N VAL A 162 -21.86 -11.88 -7.12
CA VAL A 162 -20.64 -11.72 -7.95
C VAL A 162 -19.93 -13.07 -8.07
N PRO A 163 -19.42 -13.46 -9.26
CA PRO A 163 -18.75 -14.75 -9.47
C PRO A 163 -17.61 -15.06 -8.49
N GLN A 164 -16.92 -14.03 -8.01
CA GLN A 164 -15.79 -14.15 -7.08
C GLN A 164 -16.21 -14.22 -5.60
N TYR A 165 -17.52 -14.18 -5.30
CA TYR A 165 -17.97 -14.24 -3.91
C TYR A 165 -17.52 -15.53 -3.20
N GLY A 166 -16.80 -15.38 -2.10
CA GLY A 166 -16.29 -16.49 -1.29
C GLY A 166 -15.14 -17.27 -1.92
N GLN A 167 -14.60 -16.86 -3.06
CA GLN A 167 -13.49 -17.54 -3.75
C GLN A 167 -12.30 -17.78 -2.81
N PHE A 168 -12.02 -16.85 -1.92
CA PHE A 168 -10.91 -16.91 -0.97
C PHE A 168 -11.38 -16.95 0.50
N ALA A 169 -12.50 -17.61 0.77
CA ALA A 169 -13.08 -17.69 2.12
C ALA A 169 -12.13 -18.30 3.17
N LYS A 170 -11.20 -19.16 2.76
CA LYS A 170 -10.20 -19.81 3.63
C LYS A 170 -8.91 -19.00 3.78
N VAL A 171 -8.70 -17.96 2.97
CA VAL A 171 -7.48 -17.15 3.02
C VAL A 171 -7.59 -16.10 4.12
N PRO A 172 -6.57 -15.95 4.98
CA PRO A 172 -6.57 -14.93 6.03
C PRO A 172 -6.75 -13.51 5.45
N ALA A 173 -7.49 -12.66 6.17
CA ALA A 173 -7.78 -11.30 5.71
C ALA A 173 -6.51 -10.47 5.47
N TYR A 174 -5.51 -10.64 6.32
CA TYR A 174 -4.25 -9.92 6.19
C TYR A 174 -3.51 -10.29 4.90
N ARG A 175 -3.54 -11.58 4.50
CA ARG A 175 -2.91 -12.07 3.27
C ARG A 175 -3.53 -11.42 2.03
N MET A 176 -4.86 -11.41 1.95
CA MET A 176 -5.58 -10.74 0.86
C MET A 176 -5.29 -9.23 0.80
N ARG A 177 -5.16 -8.60 1.98
CA ARG A 177 -4.81 -7.17 2.06
C ARG A 177 -3.38 -6.90 1.60
N GLN A 178 -2.42 -7.78 1.93
CA GLN A 178 -1.04 -7.68 1.44
C GLN A 178 -0.99 -7.75 -0.10
N VAL A 179 -1.70 -8.71 -0.70
CA VAL A 179 -1.78 -8.81 -2.17
C VAL A 179 -2.43 -7.58 -2.79
N LEU A 180 -3.53 -7.09 -2.20
CA LEU A 180 -4.17 -5.86 -2.68
C LEU A 180 -3.22 -4.65 -2.63
N ASN A 181 -2.49 -4.47 -1.52
CA ASN A 181 -1.51 -3.39 -1.41
C ASN A 181 -0.40 -3.53 -2.44
N TYR A 182 0.08 -4.75 -2.69
CA TYR A 182 1.03 -5.04 -3.75
C TYR A 182 0.48 -4.61 -5.12
N LEU A 183 -0.76 -4.94 -5.44
CA LEU A 183 -1.41 -4.56 -6.70
C LEU A 183 -1.53 -3.03 -6.86
N LEU A 184 -1.84 -2.32 -5.77
CA LEU A 184 -1.89 -0.86 -5.76
C LEU A 184 -0.50 -0.23 -5.96
N MET A 185 0.52 -0.77 -5.30
CA MET A 185 1.89 -0.26 -5.39
C MET A 185 2.52 -0.46 -6.76
N HIS A 186 2.16 -1.55 -7.45
CA HIS A 186 2.69 -1.89 -8.76
C HIS A 186 1.79 -1.45 -9.93
N ASP A 187 0.81 -0.58 -9.65
CA ASP A 187 -0.13 -0.02 -10.63
C ASP A 187 -0.98 -1.08 -11.37
N TYR A 188 -1.25 -2.23 -10.75
CA TYR A 188 -2.26 -3.18 -11.24
C TYR A 188 -3.68 -2.76 -10.85
N LEU A 189 -3.83 -2.02 -9.75
CA LEU A 189 -5.05 -1.37 -9.34
C LEU A 189 -4.74 0.08 -8.96
N SER A 190 -5.73 0.94 -9.03
CA SER A 190 -5.68 2.29 -8.49
C SER A 190 -6.89 2.57 -7.61
N VAL A 191 -6.86 3.69 -6.92
CA VAL A 191 -7.96 4.15 -6.06
C VAL A 191 -8.36 5.53 -6.53
N THR A 192 -9.67 5.84 -6.54
CA THR A 192 -10.14 7.20 -6.82
C THR A 192 -9.68 8.18 -5.75
N ASP A 193 -9.42 9.42 -6.15
CA ASP A 193 -8.98 10.50 -5.25
C ASP A 193 -10.13 11.13 -4.45
N ASP A 194 -11.32 10.54 -4.51
CA ASP A 194 -12.51 11.01 -3.79
C ASP A 194 -12.61 10.42 -2.37
N THR A 195 -13.56 10.91 -1.60
CA THR A 195 -13.85 10.48 -0.22
C THR A 195 -14.14 8.97 -0.10
N TYR A 196 -14.55 8.32 -1.20
CA TYR A 196 -14.96 6.92 -1.19
C TYR A 196 -13.83 5.94 -1.45
N ALA A 197 -12.69 6.39 -1.97
CA ALA A 197 -11.51 5.57 -2.27
C ALA A 197 -11.88 4.26 -3.02
N ILE A 198 -12.53 4.41 -4.16
CA ILE A 198 -13.04 3.31 -4.98
C ILE A 198 -11.90 2.66 -5.76
N LEU A 199 -11.85 1.32 -5.75
CA LEU A 199 -10.89 0.54 -6.52
C LEU A 199 -11.21 0.63 -8.02
N GLN A 200 -10.16 0.89 -8.81
CA GLN A 200 -10.24 1.00 -10.26
C GLN A 200 -9.22 0.12 -10.96
N LEU A 201 -9.58 -0.34 -12.14
CA LEU A 201 -8.71 -1.09 -13.03
C LEU A 201 -7.73 -0.14 -13.74
N THR A 202 -6.55 -0.65 -14.02
CA THR A 202 -5.54 0.02 -14.83
C THR A 202 -5.31 -0.73 -16.15
N LYS A 203 -4.40 -0.24 -16.99
CA LYS A 203 -3.97 -0.97 -18.17
C LYS A 203 -3.32 -2.31 -17.83
N LYS A 204 -2.56 -2.38 -16.72
CA LYS A 204 -1.91 -3.61 -16.25
C LYS A 204 -2.92 -4.65 -15.76
N SER A 205 -4.03 -4.23 -15.12
CA SER A 205 -5.08 -5.17 -14.74
C SER A 205 -5.74 -5.83 -15.95
N ALA A 206 -5.97 -5.09 -17.03
CA ALA A 206 -6.52 -5.66 -18.25
C ALA A 206 -5.62 -6.74 -18.85
N GLN A 207 -4.30 -6.55 -18.79
CA GLN A 207 -3.31 -7.53 -19.24
C GLN A 207 -3.36 -8.83 -18.44
N LEU A 208 -3.56 -8.74 -17.11
CA LEU A 208 -3.68 -9.92 -16.24
C LEU A 208 -5.01 -10.67 -16.40
N LEU A 209 -6.07 -10.00 -16.83
CA LEU A 209 -7.37 -10.63 -17.11
C LEU A 209 -7.43 -11.32 -18.50
N ASP A 210 -6.54 -10.96 -19.39
CA ASP A 210 -6.42 -11.56 -20.72
C ASP A 210 -5.54 -12.83 -20.62
N PRO A 211 -6.08 -14.03 -20.91
CA PRO A 211 -5.33 -15.29 -20.77
C PRO A 211 -4.06 -15.36 -21.63
N GLU A 212 -4.07 -14.74 -22.84
CA GLU A 212 -2.91 -14.75 -23.72
C GLU A 212 -1.80 -13.86 -23.17
N GLN A 213 -2.14 -12.66 -22.74
CA GLN A 213 -1.19 -11.71 -22.15
C GLN A 213 -0.69 -12.16 -20.77
N GLN A 214 -1.55 -12.82 -19.98
CA GLN A 214 -1.16 -13.42 -18.71
C GLN A 214 -0.10 -14.51 -18.91
N ALA A 215 -0.25 -15.37 -19.91
CA ALA A 215 0.73 -16.42 -20.20
C ALA A 215 2.11 -15.86 -20.59
N GLU A 216 2.15 -14.72 -21.29
CA GLU A 216 3.38 -14.00 -21.60
C GLU A 216 4.02 -13.31 -20.38
N HIS A 217 3.19 -12.81 -19.46
CA HIS A 217 3.65 -12.11 -18.28
C HIS A 217 4.32 -13.04 -17.25
N GLY A 218 3.97 -14.30 -17.23
CA GLY A 218 4.42 -15.27 -16.22
C GLY A 218 3.77 -15.08 -14.85
N PRO A 219 4.24 -15.80 -13.82
CA PRO A 219 3.67 -15.73 -12.48
C PRO A 219 3.96 -14.39 -11.81
N LEU A 220 2.99 -13.88 -11.05
CA LEU A 220 3.14 -12.70 -10.23
C LEU A 220 3.72 -13.10 -8.88
N LEU A 221 5.04 -12.88 -8.71
CA LEU A 221 5.77 -13.25 -7.52
C LEU A 221 5.80 -12.08 -6.53
N MET A 222 5.42 -12.35 -5.29
CA MET A 222 5.46 -11.39 -4.19
C MET A 222 6.35 -11.92 -3.06
N LYS A 223 7.26 -11.09 -2.57
CA LYS A 223 8.02 -11.41 -1.35
C LYS A 223 7.10 -11.30 -0.13
N MET A 224 6.98 -12.38 0.60
CA MET A 224 6.22 -12.45 1.84
C MET A 224 7.11 -12.93 2.98
N ALA A 225 6.92 -12.38 4.18
CA ALA A 225 7.62 -12.90 5.36
C ALA A 225 7.24 -14.36 5.58
N LYS A 226 8.24 -15.22 5.84
CA LYS A 226 7.98 -16.60 6.23
C LYS A 226 7.16 -16.62 7.52
N GLU A 227 6.09 -17.41 7.54
CA GLU A 227 5.36 -17.67 8.78
C GLU A 227 6.31 -18.44 9.70
N GLN A 228 6.50 -17.94 10.91
CA GLN A 228 7.20 -18.69 11.96
C GLN A 228 6.20 -19.72 12.50
N ASP A 229 6.55 -20.99 12.39
CA ASP A 229 5.82 -22.11 12.99
C ASP A 229 5.75 -22.02 14.53
#